data_3bba185f1d81e1ae3833843b2a95ec3d
#
_entry.id   3bba185f1d81e1ae3833843b2a95ec3d
#
_cell.length_a   1.000
_cell.length_b   1.000
_cell.length_c   1.000
_cell.angle_alpha   90.00
_cell.angle_beta   90.00
_cell.angle_gamma   90.00
#
_symmetry.space_group_name_H-M   'P 1'
#
loop_
_entity.id
_entity.type
_entity.pdbx_description
1 polymer ?
#
loop_
_entity_poly.entity_id
_entity_poly.type
_entity_poly.pdbx_seq_one_letter_code
_entity_poly.pdbx_strand_id
1 'polypeptide(L)'
;TTSASQEPSSSQAAEESKILTTAVGAELNTLYPLNMDVQNNIGTKLCYEGLVNYENGDIVPCLAESWEFSDDGTALTFHLKEGVTFHDGTPFNAEAVKTDFEFAHPNPNFSNISAVAKLESIEVVDEYTVTFHYPNAYFAYLMDFCYPETMVLVSPAVLEEGNYQSMNGVVGTGPYVYEEIVDGDYVRFVRNENYWGEQPYYDEVIVKYIPDASARLQALQSGEIDLIYGSALLTWDDYQQATSLPNIAGAVAE
;
A
#
# COMPACT_ATOMS: atom_id res chain seq x y z
N THR A 1 55.44 -33.55 -14.66
CA THR A 1 54.07 -33.64 -15.16
C THR A 1 53.11 -33.51 -13.97
N THR A 2 52.69 -32.27 -13.72
CA THR A 2 51.75 -31.96 -12.66
C THR A 2 50.39 -31.68 -13.35
N SER A 3 49.44 -32.57 -13.11
CA SER A 3 48.07 -32.46 -13.59
C SER A 3 47.31 -31.51 -12.66
N ALA A 4 46.84 -30.39 -13.17
CA ALA A 4 45.93 -29.48 -12.47
C ALA A 4 44.52 -30.00 -12.68
N SER A 5 43.86 -30.39 -11.60
CA SER A 5 42.45 -30.69 -11.54
C SER A 5 41.68 -29.40 -11.54
N GLN A 6 40.89 -29.13 -12.58
CA GLN A 6 39.86 -28.10 -12.59
C GLN A 6 38.66 -28.60 -11.78
N GLU A 7 38.31 -27.85 -10.73
CA GLU A 7 37.03 -28.01 -10.04
C GLU A 7 35.90 -27.49 -10.95
N PRO A 8 34.74 -28.16 -10.98
CA PRO A 8 33.61 -27.68 -11.73
C PRO A 8 32.98 -26.46 -11.01
N SER A 9 32.99 -25.33 -11.68
CA SER A 9 32.22 -24.15 -11.32
C SER A 9 30.73 -24.52 -11.22
N SER A 10 30.17 -24.50 -10.02
CA SER A 10 28.73 -24.61 -9.81
C SER A 10 28.05 -23.38 -10.41
N SER A 11 27.47 -23.53 -11.58
CA SER A 11 26.51 -22.56 -12.08
C SER A 11 25.29 -22.58 -11.13
N GLN A 12 25.16 -21.59 -10.26
CA GLN A 12 23.88 -21.26 -9.65
C GLN A 12 22.90 -21.00 -10.81
N ALA A 13 21.93 -21.88 -10.99
CA ALA A 13 20.77 -21.58 -11.81
C ALA A 13 20.11 -20.34 -11.19
N ALA A 14 19.98 -19.25 -11.94
CA ALA A 14 19.15 -18.13 -11.52
C ALA A 14 17.75 -18.67 -11.27
N GLU A 15 17.21 -18.52 -10.07
CA GLU A 15 15.81 -18.81 -9.81
C GLU A 15 14.98 -17.91 -10.75
N GLU A 16 14.01 -18.50 -11.44
CA GLU A 16 13.11 -17.71 -12.27
C GLU A 16 12.32 -16.73 -11.39
N SER A 17 12.32 -15.46 -11.77
CA SER A 17 11.57 -14.40 -11.07
C SER A 17 10.08 -14.76 -11.04
N LYS A 18 9.47 -14.66 -9.86
CA LYS A 18 8.05 -14.91 -9.65
C LYS A 18 7.29 -13.62 -9.86
N ILE A 19 6.55 -13.52 -10.95
CA ILE A 19 5.83 -12.31 -11.35
C ILE A 19 4.34 -12.55 -11.17
N LEU A 20 3.64 -11.59 -10.55
CA LEU A 20 2.17 -11.51 -10.55
C LEU A 20 1.73 -10.42 -11.51
N THR A 21 0.94 -10.79 -12.51
CA THR A 21 0.37 -9.83 -13.46
C THR A 21 -1.12 -9.66 -13.20
N THR A 22 -1.57 -8.41 -13.02
CA THR A 22 -2.98 -8.06 -12.83
C THR A 22 -3.38 -6.95 -13.80
N ALA A 23 -4.67 -6.61 -13.86
CA ALA A 23 -5.16 -5.53 -14.72
C ALA A 23 -6.20 -4.66 -14.03
N VAL A 24 -6.14 -3.36 -14.36
CA VAL A 24 -7.08 -2.32 -13.91
C VAL A 24 -7.78 -1.65 -15.09
N GLY A 25 -8.92 -1.01 -14.83
CA GLY A 25 -9.74 -0.37 -15.87
C GLY A 25 -9.39 1.10 -16.13
N ALA A 26 -8.56 1.71 -15.29
CA ALA A 26 -8.08 3.08 -15.42
C ALA A 26 -6.56 3.12 -15.26
N GLU A 27 -5.91 4.09 -15.91
CA GLU A 27 -4.46 4.27 -15.78
C GLU A 27 -4.08 4.70 -14.35
N LEU A 28 -2.98 4.15 -13.85
CA LEU A 28 -2.38 4.52 -12.56
C LEU A 28 -1.45 5.72 -12.77
N ASN A 29 -2.01 6.91 -12.94
CA ASN A 29 -1.23 8.13 -13.22
C ASN A 29 -0.64 8.76 -11.96
N THR A 30 -1.16 8.41 -10.80
CA THR A 30 -0.67 8.81 -9.48
C THR A 30 -1.08 7.76 -8.45
N LEU A 31 -0.23 7.50 -7.48
CA LEU A 31 -0.53 6.68 -6.32
C LEU A 31 -0.54 7.51 -5.04
N TYR A 32 -0.61 8.83 -5.18
CA TYR A 32 -0.61 9.73 -4.03
C TYR A 32 -1.89 9.56 -3.19
N PRO A 33 -1.78 9.11 -1.94
CA PRO A 33 -2.94 8.71 -1.12
C PRO A 33 -3.94 9.84 -0.90
N LEU A 34 -3.49 11.08 -0.85
CA LEU A 34 -4.36 12.24 -0.61
C LEU A 34 -5.28 12.60 -1.78
N ASN A 35 -5.15 11.95 -2.93
CA ASN A 35 -6.08 12.12 -4.05
C ASN A 35 -7.38 11.34 -3.87
N MET A 36 -7.44 10.41 -2.89
CA MET A 36 -8.60 9.54 -2.63
C MET A 36 -9.13 8.83 -3.89
N ASP A 37 -8.21 8.44 -4.77
CA ASP A 37 -8.57 7.75 -6.01
C ASP A 37 -8.68 6.25 -5.75
N VAL A 38 -9.91 5.78 -5.59
CA VAL A 38 -10.21 4.35 -5.36
C VAL A 38 -9.77 3.44 -6.52
N GLN A 39 -9.56 3.99 -7.71
CA GLN A 39 -9.07 3.22 -8.88
C GLN A 39 -7.60 2.80 -8.69
N ASN A 40 -6.83 3.55 -7.92
CA ASN A 40 -5.41 3.31 -7.66
C ASN A 40 -5.16 2.41 -6.43
N ASN A 41 -6.21 1.87 -5.83
CA ASN A 41 -6.15 1.11 -4.58
C ASN A 41 -5.10 -0.02 -4.60
N ILE A 42 -4.95 -0.76 -5.70
CA ILE A 42 -3.97 -1.84 -5.77
C ILE A 42 -2.54 -1.33 -5.62
N GLY A 43 -2.17 -0.25 -6.31
CA GLY A 43 -0.84 0.34 -6.22
C GLY A 43 -0.57 0.97 -4.84
N THR A 44 -1.58 1.62 -4.26
CA THR A 44 -1.49 2.18 -2.91
C THR A 44 -1.21 1.07 -1.89
N LYS A 45 -1.93 -0.04 -1.92
CA LYS A 45 -1.72 -1.19 -1.02
C LYS A 45 -0.38 -1.91 -1.20
N LEU A 46 0.24 -1.80 -2.37
CA LEU A 46 1.57 -2.38 -2.60
C LEU A 46 2.68 -1.54 -1.96
N CYS A 47 2.55 -0.21 -2.00
CA CYS A 47 3.62 0.71 -1.62
C CYS A 47 3.45 1.37 -0.26
N TYR A 48 2.22 1.50 0.24
CA TYR A 48 1.94 2.28 1.44
C TYR A 48 1.25 1.46 2.52
N GLU A 49 1.49 1.84 3.76
CA GLU A 49 0.85 1.25 4.94
C GLU A 49 0.37 2.35 5.89
N GLY A 50 -0.68 2.04 6.66
CA GLY A 50 -1.22 2.89 7.70
C GLY A 50 -0.73 2.51 9.10
N LEU A 51 -1.17 3.26 10.11
CA LEU A 51 -0.87 2.92 11.51
C LEU A 51 -1.56 1.62 11.92
N VAL A 52 -2.79 1.41 11.47
CA VAL A 52 -3.61 0.24 11.76
C VAL A 52 -4.34 -0.23 10.51
N ASN A 53 -4.76 -1.49 10.49
CA ASN A 53 -5.59 -2.08 9.44
C ASN A 53 -6.95 -2.54 10.00
N TYR A 54 -7.91 -2.76 9.10
CA TYR A 54 -9.18 -3.40 9.43
C TYR A 54 -9.26 -4.77 8.77
N GLU A 55 -9.31 -5.83 9.57
CA GLU A 55 -9.30 -7.21 9.10
C GLU A 55 -10.34 -8.04 9.85
N ASN A 56 -11.19 -8.76 9.12
CA ASN A 56 -12.18 -9.69 9.68
C ASN A 56 -13.10 -9.09 10.76
N GLY A 57 -13.37 -7.79 10.71
CA GLY A 57 -14.23 -7.11 11.68
C GLY A 57 -13.50 -6.43 12.83
N ASP A 58 -12.18 -6.60 12.92
CA ASP A 58 -11.34 -6.06 13.99
C ASP A 58 -10.30 -5.05 13.46
N ILE A 59 -9.93 -4.10 14.31
CA ILE A 59 -8.78 -3.23 14.06
C ILE A 59 -7.53 -3.96 14.54
N VAL A 60 -6.57 -4.12 13.64
CA VAL A 60 -5.33 -4.85 13.89
C VAL A 60 -4.09 -3.95 13.75
N PRO A 61 -2.99 -4.23 14.47
CA PRO A 61 -1.72 -3.54 14.33
C PRO A 61 -1.18 -3.57 12.90
N CYS A 62 -0.57 -2.42 12.47
CA CYS A 62 0.24 -2.35 11.26
C CYS A 62 1.54 -1.61 11.58
N LEU A 63 1.70 -0.34 11.24
CA LEU A 63 2.87 0.46 11.64
C LEU A 63 2.83 0.91 13.11
N ALA A 64 1.65 0.87 13.76
CA ALA A 64 1.54 0.94 15.20
C ALA A 64 1.38 -0.48 15.78
N GLU A 65 2.11 -0.78 16.86
CA GLU A 65 2.00 -2.03 17.60
C GLU A 65 0.81 -2.05 18.57
N SER A 66 0.44 -0.88 19.09
CA SER A 66 -0.70 -0.69 19.98
C SER A 66 -1.16 0.77 20.01
N TRP A 67 -2.32 1.00 20.61
CA TRP A 67 -2.90 2.33 20.78
C TRP A 67 -3.78 2.38 22.03
N GLU A 68 -4.00 3.60 22.54
CA GLU A 68 -4.87 3.84 23.67
C GLU A 68 -5.55 5.20 23.59
N PHE A 69 -6.75 5.30 24.15
CA PHE A 69 -7.42 6.59 24.35
C PHE A 69 -7.17 7.09 25.78
N SER A 70 -7.07 8.41 25.91
CA SER A 70 -7.12 9.05 27.23
C SER A 70 -8.45 8.76 27.95
N ASP A 71 -8.47 8.91 29.28
CA ASP A 71 -9.66 8.65 30.11
C ASP A 71 -10.89 9.46 29.67
N ASP A 72 -10.68 10.67 29.15
CA ASP A 72 -11.74 11.55 28.65
C ASP A 72 -12.04 11.35 27.15
N GLY A 73 -11.28 10.48 26.47
CA GLY A 73 -11.45 10.13 25.07
C GLY A 73 -11.09 11.23 24.07
N THR A 74 -10.39 12.29 24.51
CA THR A 74 -9.99 13.43 23.66
C THR A 74 -8.60 13.29 23.07
N ALA A 75 -7.82 12.30 23.50
CA ALA A 75 -6.53 11.96 22.92
C ALA A 75 -6.45 10.50 22.52
N LEU A 76 -5.78 10.23 21.40
CA LEU A 76 -5.48 8.90 20.88
C LEU A 76 -3.97 8.79 20.70
N THR A 77 -3.35 7.91 21.48
CA THR A 77 -1.91 7.66 21.44
C THR A 77 -1.62 6.38 20.69
N PHE A 78 -0.66 6.41 19.77
CA PHE A 78 -0.12 5.25 19.07
C PHE A 78 1.32 5.00 19.52
N HIS A 79 1.62 3.71 19.75
CA HIS A 79 2.98 3.21 19.95
C HIS A 79 3.43 2.57 18.64
N LEU A 80 4.49 3.10 18.05
CA LEU A 80 4.94 2.79 16.70
C LEU A 80 5.94 1.64 16.69
N LYS A 81 6.02 0.92 15.59
CA LYS A 81 7.06 -0.08 15.35
C LYS A 81 8.43 0.60 15.21
N GLU A 82 9.42 0.00 15.86
CA GLU A 82 10.81 0.42 15.75
C GLU A 82 11.50 -0.19 14.52
N GLY A 83 12.48 0.51 13.96
CA GLY A 83 13.35 0.00 12.90
C GLY A 83 12.73 -0.08 11.51
N VAL A 84 11.52 0.43 11.32
CA VAL A 84 10.88 0.56 10.00
C VAL A 84 11.51 1.72 9.23
N THR A 85 11.69 1.55 7.92
CA THR A 85 12.13 2.61 7.01
C THR A 85 11.19 2.73 5.82
N PHE A 86 11.05 3.95 5.29
CA PHE A 86 10.46 4.18 3.99
C PHE A 86 11.35 3.61 2.87
N HIS A 87 10.79 3.48 1.66
CA HIS A 87 11.52 2.94 0.50
C HIS A 87 12.79 3.73 0.13
N ASP A 88 12.84 5.01 0.47
CA ASP A 88 14.00 5.90 0.27
C ASP A 88 15.03 5.82 1.40
N GLY A 89 14.80 4.98 2.41
CA GLY A 89 15.66 4.82 3.58
C GLY A 89 15.39 5.83 4.70
N THR A 90 14.45 6.76 4.53
CA THR A 90 14.03 7.68 5.60
C THR A 90 13.47 6.86 6.77
N PRO A 91 13.85 7.15 8.04
CA PRO A 91 13.30 6.43 9.19
C PRO A 91 11.80 6.70 9.37
N PHE A 92 11.03 5.66 9.66
CA PHE A 92 9.66 5.78 10.16
C PHE A 92 9.70 5.98 11.68
N ASN A 93 9.12 7.08 12.16
CA ASN A 93 9.04 7.45 13.58
C ASN A 93 7.89 8.42 13.83
N ALA A 94 7.73 8.87 15.06
CA ALA A 94 6.66 9.80 15.46
C ALA A 94 6.70 11.15 14.73
N GLU A 95 7.90 11.68 14.42
CA GLU A 95 8.04 12.93 13.64
C GLU A 95 7.59 12.72 12.19
N ALA A 96 7.86 11.56 11.58
CA ALA A 96 7.38 11.24 10.24
C ALA A 96 5.84 11.18 10.20
N VAL A 97 5.21 10.52 11.18
CA VAL A 97 3.75 10.48 11.31
C VAL A 97 3.17 11.89 11.47
N LYS A 98 3.76 12.70 12.36
CA LYS A 98 3.32 14.08 12.55
C LYS A 98 3.42 14.90 11.27
N THR A 99 4.53 14.82 10.56
CA THR A 99 4.76 15.55 9.30
C THR A 99 3.69 15.21 8.27
N ASP A 100 3.36 13.93 8.11
CA ASP A 100 2.40 13.46 7.12
C ASP A 100 0.97 13.94 7.45
N PHE A 101 0.54 13.81 8.70
CA PHE A 101 -0.78 14.25 9.12
C PHE A 101 -0.94 15.77 9.16
N GLU A 102 0.08 16.53 9.55
CA GLU A 102 0.07 17.99 9.46
C GLU A 102 0.03 18.47 8.01
N PHE A 103 0.66 17.75 7.09
CA PHE A 103 0.56 17.99 5.66
C PHE A 103 -0.85 17.67 5.11
N ALA A 104 -1.46 16.57 5.57
CA ALA A 104 -2.79 16.13 5.16
C ALA A 104 -3.92 17.00 5.71
N HIS A 105 -3.79 17.50 6.96
CA HIS A 105 -4.84 18.19 7.70
C HIS A 105 -5.53 19.34 6.93
N PRO A 106 -4.80 20.24 6.24
CA PRO A 106 -5.44 21.35 5.51
C PRO A 106 -6.08 20.92 4.18
N ASN A 107 -5.95 19.66 3.75
CA ASN A 107 -6.44 19.22 2.47
C ASN A 107 -7.97 18.98 2.53
N PRO A 108 -8.79 19.68 1.70
CA PRO A 108 -10.25 19.55 1.71
C PRO A 108 -10.76 18.15 1.37
N ASN A 109 -9.96 17.30 0.72
CA ASN A 109 -10.32 15.90 0.44
C ASN A 109 -10.55 15.10 1.73
N PHE A 110 -9.90 15.48 2.83
CA PHE A 110 -10.06 14.84 4.14
C PHE A 110 -11.19 15.40 4.99
N SER A 111 -11.96 16.34 4.48
CA SER A 111 -13.06 16.98 5.25
C SER A 111 -14.10 16.01 5.82
N ASN A 112 -14.23 14.82 5.22
CA ASN A 112 -15.14 13.76 5.65
C ASN A 112 -14.48 12.72 6.57
N ILE A 113 -13.16 12.78 6.76
CA ILE A 113 -12.41 11.89 7.65
C ILE A 113 -12.22 12.60 8.98
N SER A 114 -13.01 12.21 9.98
CA SER A 114 -13.06 12.95 11.25
C SER A 114 -11.73 12.97 11.99
N ALA A 115 -10.93 11.90 11.90
CA ALA A 115 -9.60 11.83 12.50
C ALA A 115 -8.62 12.89 11.96
N VAL A 116 -8.82 13.36 10.72
CA VAL A 116 -8.01 14.43 10.11
C VAL A 116 -8.73 15.77 10.24
N ALA A 117 -10.00 15.84 9.86
CA ALA A 117 -10.76 17.08 9.79
C ALA A 117 -10.96 17.78 11.15
N LYS A 118 -10.96 17.02 12.26
CA LYS A 118 -11.13 17.52 13.62
C LYS A 118 -9.87 17.48 14.47
N LEU A 119 -8.75 17.17 13.85
CA LEU A 119 -7.46 17.18 14.51
C LEU A 119 -7.12 18.59 15.02
N GLU A 120 -6.78 18.72 16.30
CA GLU A 120 -6.34 19.99 16.89
C GLU A 120 -4.83 20.10 16.94
N SER A 121 -4.16 19.03 17.34
CA SER A 121 -2.69 18.99 17.40
C SER A 121 -2.17 17.56 17.42
N ILE A 122 -0.89 17.40 17.07
CA ILE A 122 -0.14 16.15 17.17
C ILE A 122 1.05 16.40 18.08
N GLU A 123 1.16 15.59 19.14
CA GLU A 123 2.26 15.60 20.08
C GLU A 123 3.19 14.41 19.82
N VAL A 124 4.46 14.69 19.60
CA VAL A 124 5.52 13.67 19.60
C VAL A 124 5.97 13.51 21.04
N VAL A 125 5.55 12.41 21.67
CA VAL A 125 5.87 12.12 23.07
C VAL A 125 7.31 11.64 23.21
N ASP A 126 7.71 10.74 22.31
CA ASP A 126 9.07 10.25 22.11
C ASP A 126 9.25 9.77 20.66
N GLU A 127 10.40 9.15 20.33
CA GLU A 127 10.74 8.73 18.97
C GLU A 127 9.71 7.79 18.35
N TYR A 128 9.03 6.95 19.17
CA TYR A 128 8.06 5.95 18.70
C TYR A 128 6.69 6.06 19.37
N THR A 129 6.40 7.22 19.99
CA THR A 129 5.10 7.47 20.58
C THR A 129 4.53 8.79 20.11
N VAL A 130 3.35 8.76 19.49
CA VAL A 130 2.66 9.95 18.96
C VAL A 130 1.22 10.00 19.48
N THR A 131 0.78 11.20 19.90
CA THR A 131 -0.57 11.44 20.42
C THR A 131 -1.30 12.46 19.55
N PHE A 132 -2.50 12.08 19.09
CA PHE A 132 -3.43 12.92 18.36
C PHE A 132 -4.45 13.51 19.31
N HIS A 133 -4.61 14.83 19.34
CA HIS A 133 -5.54 15.56 20.21
C HIS A 133 -6.75 16.06 19.45
N TYR A 134 -7.94 15.90 20.04
CA TYR A 134 -9.23 16.22 19.46
C TYR A 134 -10.09 17.06 20.42
N PRO A 135 -11.00 17.90 19.91
CA PRO A 135 -11.84 18.78 20.75
C PRO A 135 -12.90 18.04 21.56
N ASN A 136 -13.22 16.80 21.16
CA ASN A 136 -14.26 16.00 21.81
C ASN A 136 -13.91 14.52 21.75
N ALA A 137 -14.38 13.76 22.75
CA ALA A 137 -14.30 12.30 22.73
C ALA A 137 -15.11 11.72 21.55
N TYR A 138 -14.43 10.90 20.74
CA TYR A 138 -15.07 10.18 19.64
C TYR A 138 -14.25 8.94 19.28
N PHE A 139 -14.58 7.81 19.89
CA PHE A 139 -13.83 6.57 19.73
C PHE A 139 -13.77 6.06 18.27
N ALA A 140 -14.66 6.52 17.39
CA ALA A 140 -14.61 6.16 15.98
C ALA A 140 -13.44 6.83 15.21
N TYR A 141 -12.69 7.78 15.82
CA TYR A 141 -11.46 8.28 15.19
C TYR A 141 -10.51 7.15 14.81
N LEU A 142 -10.38 6.13 15.68
CA LEU A 142 -9.53 4.99 15.39
C LEU A 142 -9.94 4.23 14.12
N MET A 143 -11.25 4.13 13.85
CA MET A 143 -11.74 3.51 12.63
C MET A 143 -11.34 4.30 11.36
N ASP A 144 -11.24 5.61 11.46
CA ASP A 144 -10.81 6.45 10.34
C ASP A 144 -9.36 6.12 9.92
N PHE A 145 -8.48 5.74 10.87
CA PHE A 145 -7.10 5.32 10.57
C PHE A 145 -7.00 4.00 9.79
N CYS A 146 -8.11 3.27 9.64
CA CYS A 146 -8.15 2.02 8.88
C CYS A 146 -8.44 2.24 7.38
N TYR A 147 -8.61 3.46 6.87
CA TYR A 147 -8.84 3.71 5.45
C TYR A 147 -7.57 3.46 4.62
N PRO A 148 -7.50 2.31 3.90
CA PRO A 148 -6.25 1.86 3.26
C PRO A 148 -5.86 2.68 2.03
N GLU A 149 -6.75 3.54 1.54
CA GLU A 149 -6.50 4.39 0.38
C GLU A 149 -5.95 5.77 0.75
N THR A 150 -6.13 6.20 2.01
CA THR A 150 -5.90 7.59 2.38
C THR A 150 -5.16 7.78 3.71
N MET A 151 -5.35 6.88 4.66
CA MET A 151 -4.74 6.97 5.99
C MET A 151 -3.44 6.15 6.06
N VAL A 152 -2.63 6.30 5.02
CA VAL A 152 -1.32 5.64 4.85
C VAL A 152 -0.20 6.67 4.84
N LEU A 153 0.99 6.26 5.22
CA LEU A 153 2.12 7.14 5.43
C LEU A 153 2.99 7.30 4.18
N VAL A 154 3.31 8.55 3.86
CA VAL A 154 4.22 8.95 2.77
C VAL A 154 5.54 9.42 3.37
N SER A 155 6.66 9.14 2.72
CA SER A 155 7.97 9.61 3.20
C SER A 155 7.99 11.12 3.40
N PRO A 156 8.42 11.63 4.58
CA PRO A 156 8.58 13.06 4.81
C PRO A 156 9.49 13.75 3.80
N ALA A 157 10.53 13.07 3.31
CA ALA A 157 11.44 13.63 2.30
C ALA A 157 10.70 13.97 1.00
N VAL A 158 9.78 13.11 0.57
CA VAL A 158 8.95 13.33 -0.63
C VAL A 158 8.00 14.51 -0.45
N LEU A 159 7.43 14.67 0.75
CA LEU A 159 6.54 15.79 1.07
C LEU A 159 7.29 17.12 1.05
N GLU A 160 8.50 17.16 1.64
CA GLU A 160 9.38 18.34 1.65
C GLU A 160 9.85 18.75 0.25
N GLU A 161 10.21 17.78 -0.61
CA GLU A 161 10.61 18.02 -2.00
C GLU A 161 9.44 18.48 -2.88
N GLY A 162 8.20 18.21 -2.50
CA GLY A 162 6.99 18.59 -3.23
C GLY A 162 6.73 17.75 -4.49
N ASN A 163 7.37 16.58 -4.63
CA ASN A 163 7.22 15.68 -5.77
C ASN A 163 6.19 14.56 -5.55
N TYR A 164 5.52 14.55 -4.41
CA TYR A 164 4.58 13.54 -3.93
C TYR A 164 3.41 13.21 -4.90
N GLN A 165 3.06 14.12 -5.81
CA GLN A 165 1.99 13.90 -6.79
C GLN A 165 2.45 13.16 -8.04
N SER A 166 3.74 12.96 -8.21
CA SER A 166 4.31 12.23 -9.35
C SER A 166 4.53 10.76 -9.01
N MET A 167 4.64 9.90 -10.01
CA MET A 167 4.99 8.50 -9.80
C MET A 167 6.36 8.32 -9.14
N ASN A 168 7.29 9.25 -9.33
CA ASN A 168 8.59 9.26 -8.65
C ASN A 168 8.49 9.57 -7.14
N GLY A 169 7.36 10.11 -6.69
CA GLY A 169 7.06 10.36 -5.28
C GLY A 169 6.32 9.22 -4.60
N VAL A 170 6.22 8.03 -5.22
CA VAL A 170 5.62 6.83 -4.62
C VAL A 170 6.62 6.20 -3.66
N VAL A 171 6.65 6.70 -2.44
CA VAL A 171 7.58 6.29 -1.38
C VAL A 171 6.82 6.09 -0.08
N GLY A 172 6.52 4.85 0.24
CA GLY A 172 5.88 4.40 1.49
C GLY A 172 6.76 3.40 2.23
N THR A 173 6.15 2.60 3.10
CA THR A 173 6.80 1.56 3.90
C THR A 173 6.47 0.15 3.42
N GLY A 174 5.64 0.01 2.40
CA GLY A 174 5.01 -1.24 1.99
C GLY A 174 5.94 -2.29 1.40
N PRO A 175 5.38 -3.50 1.14
CA PRO A 175 6.14 -4.67 0.70
C PRO A 175 6.67 -4.56 -0.73
N TYR A 176 6.19 -3.62 -1.53
CA TYR A 176 6.67 -3.38 -2.90
C TYR A 176 7.05 -1.92 -3.10
N VAL A 177 8.05 -1.71 -3.96
CA VAL A 177 8.55 -0.41 -4.40
C VAL A 177 8.11 -0.16 -5.84
N TYR A 178 7.63 1.05 -6.14
CA TYR A 178 7.40 1.47 -7.51
C TYR A 178 8.72 1.51 -8.30
N GLU A 179 8.74 0.92 -9.48
CA GLU A 179 9.92 0.84 -10.34
C GLU A 179 9.74 1.66 -11.62
N GLU A 180 8.68 1.40 -12.39
CA GLU A 180 8.46 2.10 -13.64
C GLU A 180 6.98 2.16 -14.06
N ILE A 181 6.66 3.11 -14.92
CA ILE A 181 5.39 3.19 -15.66
C ILE A 181 5.67 3.22 -17.16
N VAL A 182 4.88 2.46 -17.90
CA VAL A 182 4.79 2.56 -19.37
C VAL A 182 3.39 3.07 -19.69
N ASP A 183 3.31 4.32 -20.13
CA ASP A 183 2.07 5.03 -20.39
C ASP A 183 1.14 4.24 -21.32
N GLY A 184 -0.10 4.05 -20.89
CA GLY A 184 -1.11 3.30 -21.63
C GLY A 184 -0.92 1.79 -21.63
N ASP A 185 0.06 1.23 -20.92
CA ASP A 185 0.35 -0.21 -20.88
C ASP A 185 0.35 -0.75 -19.45
N TYR A 186 1.36 -0.43 -18.61
CA TYR A 186 1.47 -0.99 -17.26
C TYR A 186 2.24 -0.10 -16.29
N VAL A 187 2.09 -0.44 -15.00
CA VAL A 187 2.97 -0.02 -13.91
C VAL A 187 3.62 -1.26 -13.29
N ARG A 188 4.93 -1.21 -13.04
CA ARG A 188 5.71 -2.27 -12.43
C ARG A 188 6.16 -1.89 -11.02
N PHE A 189 6.01 -2.85 -10.12
CA PHE A 189 6.46 -2.79 -8.75
C PHE A 189 7.40 -3.95 -8.49
N VAL A 190 8.48 -3.71 -7.73
CA VAL A 190 9.45 -4.73 -7.33
C VAL A 190 9.39 -4.94 -5.83
N ARG A 191 9.70 -6.15 -5.38
CA ARG A 191 9.72 -6.47 -3.95
C ARG A 191 10.66 -5.55 -3.17
N ASN A 192 10.20 -5.07 -2.02
CA ASN A 192 11.01 -4.34 -1.07
C ASN A 192 11.86 -5.33 -0.26
N GLU A 193 13.14 -5.49 -0.62
CA GLU A 193 14.07 -6.40 0.07
C GLU A 193 14.33 -6.00 1.54
N ASN A 194 14.03 -4.74 1.90
CA ASN A 194 14.17 -4.21 3.26
C ASN A 194 12.81 -4.14 4.00
N TYR A 195 11.79 -4.82 3.50
CA TYR A 195 10.47 -4.80 4.11
C TYR A 195 10.53 -5.31 5.55
N TRP A 196 9.92 -4.58 6.46
CA TRP A 196 9.90 -4.85 7.90
C TRP A 196 9.02 -6.05 8.29
N GLY A 197 8.05 -6.43 7.45
CA GLY A 197 7.15 -7.55 7.66
C GLY A 197 7.62 -8.84 6.99
N GLU A 198 6.69 -9.77 6.78
CA GLU A 198 6.94 -10.99 6.04
C GLU A 198 7.16 -10.68 4.56
N GLN A 199 8.25 -11.21 4.00
CA GLN A 199 8.59 -10.99 2.60
C GLN A 199 7.51 -11.56 1.67
N PRO A 200 7.02 -10.78 0.69
CA PRO A 200 6.01 -11.25 -0.23
C PRO A 200 6.53 -12.36 -1.13
N TYR A 201 5.62 -13.24 -1.57
CA TYR A 201 5.96 -14.39 -2.41
C TYR A 201 6.45 -14.02 -3.80
N TYR A 202 5.87 -12.98 -4.41
CA TYR A 202 6.22 -12.54 -5.75
C TYR A 202 7.37 -11.55 -5.70
N ASP A 203 8.30 -11.66 -6.64
CA ASP A 203 9.43 -10.73 -6.79
C ASP A 203 9.00 -9.42 -7.46
N GLU A 204 7.99 -9.52 -8.34
CA GLU A 204 7.45 -8.38 -9.09
C GLU A 204 5.92 -8.45 -9.16
N VAL A 205 5.28 -7.27 -9.20
CA VAL A 205 3.86 -7.12 -9.52
C VAL A 205 3.73 -6.16 -10.71
N ILE A 206 3.08 -6.63 -11.78
CA ILE A 206 2.78 -5.83 -12.98
C ILE A 206 1.29 -5.54 -13.00
N VAL A 207 0.93 -4.26 -13.00
CA VAL A 207 -0.47 -3.81 -13.08
C VAL A 207 -0.70 -3.25 -14.46
N LYS A 208 -1.35 -4.02 -15.34
CA LYS A 208 -1.67 -3.64 -16.71
C LYS A 208 -2.88 -2.73 -16.77
N TYR A 209 -2.87 -1.80 -17.71
CA TYR A 209 -4.04 -1.01 -18.07
C TYR A 209 -4.83 -1.68 -19.19
N ILE A 210 -5.99 -2.24 -18.86
CA ILE A 210 -6.91 -2.85 -19.82
C ILE A 210 -8.31 -2.29 -19.54
N PRO A 211 -8.76 -1.24 -20.26
CA PRO A 211 -10.00 -0.50 -19.92
C PRO A 211 -11.28 -1.32 -20.15
N ASP A 212 -11.29 -2.24 -21.12
CA ASP A 212 -12.47 -3.05 -21.46
C ASP A 212 -12.56 -4.30 -20.57
N ALA A 213 -13.71 -4.51 -19.92
CA ALA A 213 -13.93 -5.65 -19.02
C ALA A 213 -13.82 -7.00 -19.73
N SER A 214 -14.33 -7.10 -20.98
CA SER A 214 -14.27 -8.32 -21.76
C SER A 214 -12.84 -8.64 -22.18
N ALA A 215 -12.04 -7.61 -22.50
CA ALA A 215 -10.62 -7.77 -22.79
C ALA A 215 -9.84 -8.24 -21.54
N ARG A 216 -10.14 -7.70 -20.34
CA ARG A 216 -9.54 -8.21 -19.09
C ARG A 216 -9.88 -9.68 -18.85
N LEU A 217 -11.14 -10.08 -19.08
CA LEU A 217 -11.54 -11.49 -18.97
C LEU A 217 -10.79 -12.37 -19.96
N GLN A 218 -10.64 -11.93 -21.21
CA GLN A 218 -9.87 -12.67 -22.23
C GLN A 218 -8.39 -12.78 -21.86
N ALA A 219 -7.78 -11.72 -21.32
CA ALA A 219 -6.39 -11.74 -20.85
C ALA A 219 -6.20 -12.73 -19.67
N LEU A 220 -7.17 -12.81 -18.73
CA LEU A 220 -7.17 -13.83 -17.69
C LEU A 220 -7.31 -15.25 -18.23
N GLN A 221 -8.21 -15.45 -19.20
CA GLN A 221 -8.43 -16.76 -19.83
C GLN A 221 -7.23 -17.27 -20.64
N SER A 222 -6.49 -16.34 -21.26
CA SER A 222 -5.27 -16.66 -22.03
C SER A 222 -4.03 -16.84 -21.18
N GLY A 223 -4.08 -16.46 -19.90
CA GLY A 223 -2.91 -16.42 -19.01
C GLY A 223 -1.98 -15.23 -19.27
N GLU A 224 -2.46 -14.18 -19.93
CA GLU A 224 -1.74 -12.92 -20.07
C GLU A 224 -1.71 -12.15 -18.74
N ILE A 225 -2.75 -12.29 -17.92
CA ILE A 225 -2.80 -11.83 -16.53
C ILE A 225 -3.19 -12.99 -15.62
N ASP A 226 -2.74 -12.94 -14.38
CA ASP A 226 -2.95 -13.99 -13.37
C ASP A 226 -4.16 -13.68 -12.49
N LEU A 227 -4.52 -12.40 -12.36
CA LEU A 227 -5.49 -11.90 -11.39
C LEU A 227 -6.30 -10.73 -11.95
N ILE A 228 -7.59 -10.68 -11.64
CA ILE A 228 -8.41 -9.47 -11.69
C ILE A 228 -8.84 -9.18 -10.25
N TYR A 229 -8.36 -8.09 -9.67
CA TYR A 229 -8.60 -7.70 -8.29
C TYR A 229 -9.17 -6.28 -8.21
N GLY A 230 -10.32 -6.14 -7.54
CA GLY A 230 -10.94 -4.85 -7.28
C GLY A 230 -12.43 -4.84 -7.61
N SER A 231 -13.12 -3.79 -7.17
CA SER A 231 -14.54 -3.58 -7.42
C SER A 231 -14.79 -3.07 -8.84
N ALA A 232 -15.95 -3.44 -9.40
CA ALA A 232 -16.44 -2.97 -10.71
C ALA A 232 -15.52 -3.28 -11.92
N LEU A 233 -14.56 -4.18 -11.80
CA LEU A 233 -13.68 -4.59 -12.90
C LEU A 233 -14.29 -5.65 -13.81
N LEU A 234 -15.25 -6.43 -13.31
CA LEU A 234 -16.06 -7.39 -14.05
C LEU A 234 -17.54 -7.17 -13.73
N THR A 235 -18.39 -7.47 -14.71
CA THR A 235 -19.83 -7.63 -14.43
C THR A 235 -20.07 -8.96 -13.71
N TRP A 236 -21.24 -9.11 -13.07
CA TRP A 236 -21.60 -10.37 -12.42
C TRP A 236 -21.65 -11.55 -13.43
N ASP A 237 -22.12 -11.29 -14.65
CA ASP A 237 -22.15 -12.29 -15.71
C ASP A 237 -20.74 -12.71 -16.14
N ASP A 238 -19.81 -11.75 -16.29
CA ASP A 238 -18.41 -12.03 -16.60
C ASP A 238 -17.74 -12.83 -15.48
N TYR A 239 -18.02 -12.50 -14.22
CA TYR A 239 -17.52 -13.26 -13.05
C TYR A 239 -18.03 -14.71 -13.06
N GLN A 240 -19.33 -14.92 -13.29
CA GLN A 240 -19.90 -16.27 -13.39
C GLN A 240 -19.31 -17.06 -14.57
N GLN A 241 -19.11 -16.41 -15.71
CA GLN A 241 -18.45 -17.03 -16.87
C GLN A 241 -17.01 -17.42 -16.55
N ALA A 242 -16.22 -16.51 -15.94
CA ALA A 242 -14.83 -16.79 -15.56
C ALA A 242 -14.74 -17.98 -14.62
N THR A 243 -15.52 -17.97 -13.53
CA THR A 243 -15.48 -19.04 -12.51
C THR A 243 -16.08 -20.37 -12.95
N SER A 244 -16.75 -20.42 -14.11
CA SER A 244 -17.15 -21.68 -14.73
C SER A 244 -15.99 -22.44 -15.40
N LEU A 245 -14.84 -21.77 -15.61
CA LEU A 245 -13.67 -22.37 -16.22
C LEU A 245 -12.84 -23.15 -15.19
N PRO A 246 -12.29 -24.33 -15.55
CA PRO A 246 -11.67 -25.23 -14.58
C PRO A 246 -10.37 -24.73 -13.95
N ASN A 247 -9.74 -23.70 -14.55
CA ASN A 247 -8.46 -23.13 -14.12
C ASN A 247 -8.59 -21.73 -13.52
N ILE A 248 -9.80 -21.22 -13.34
CA ILE A 248 -10.06 -19.91 -12.75
C ILE A 248 -10.84 -20.09 -11.45
N ALA A 249 -10.32 -19.53 -10.39
CA ALA A 249 -11.01 -19.42 -9.09
C ALA A 249 -11.51 -17.99 -8.88
N GLY A 250 -12.64 -17.84 -8.20
CA GLY A 250 -13.18 -16.53 -7.85
C GLY A 250 -13.60 -16.48 -6.39
N ALA A 251 -13.43 -15.31 -5.79
CA ALA A 251 -13.96 -14.97 -4.48
C ALA A 251 -14.67 -13.63 -4.56
N VAL A 252 -15.70 -13.46 -3.75
CA VAL A 252 -16.41 -12.20 -3.56
C VAL A 252 -16.20 -11.81 -2.12
N ALA A 253 -15.81 -10.56 -1.85
CA ALA A 253 -15.74 -10.06 -0.48
C ALA A 253 -17.16 -10.04 0.14
N GLU A 254 -17.27 -10.57 1.35
CA GLU A 254 -18.50 -10.56 2.15
C GLU A 254 -18.72 -9.21 2.83
#